data_898b79ca8f63baa378f01c31e403ae3c
#
_entry.id   898b79ca8f63baa378f01c31e403ae3c
#
_cell.length_a   1.000
_cell.length_b   1.000
_cell.length_c   1.000
_cell.angle_alpha   90.00
_cell.angle_beta   90.00
_cell.angle_gamma   90.00
#
_symmetry.space_group_name_H-M   'P 1'
#
loop_
_entity.id
_entity.type
_entity.pdbx_description
1 polymer ?
#
loop_
_entity_poly.entity_id
_entity_poly.type
_entity_poly.pdbx_seq_one_letter_code
_entity_poly.pdbx_strand_id
1 'polypeptide(L)'
;MKTFSQLLNHPDISFSPISDGLKVGNPATGETLAFVRTTHSDDLKLLIQKAEAAQKLWAAKTALERADVLWRWYFLIKENKEELAHIMTMEQGKSLTEARGEMDYAASFVRWFAEEARRIDGDVLTSVKASQKLIVLKQPVGVTAAITPWNFPSAMIARKAAPALAVGCAMIVKPASLTPLSAYALALLAYEAGVPQDLLPVVSGRASEISHEFATNPTVRKISFTGSTEVGAKIFADSAADIKKLRLELGGNATFIVFDDADLDKAVEGALSSKFRNSGQTCVCTNRVYAQSGIYDEFCRKLSEKVAALKLGNGLEDGVNQGPLIEEKAVEKVEQHIADALSKGAVCLTGGKRSALGGTFFEPTVLSGVTAQMAVAREETFGPLCPVFRFETEAEVIEAANNTEYGLAAYLFTSDTARQWRVGEALEYGMVGINTGLISNEVAPFGGVKRSGLGREGSKYGVDEYLELKYLCIDMAE
;
A
#
# COMPACT_ATOMS: atom_id res chain seq x y z
N MET A 1 -7.24 -11.17 -24.16
CA MET A 1 -7.29 -9.78 -23.56
C MET A 1 -8.74 -9.34 -23.54
N LYS A 2 -9.24 -8.89 -22.39
CA LYS A 2 -10.61 -8.38 -22.21
C LYS A 2 -10.66 -6.88 -22.48
N THR A 3 -11.81 -6.39 -22.93
CA THR A 3 -12.05 -4.95 -23.06
C THR A 3 -12.41 -4.31 -21.71
N PHE A 4 -12.34 -2.99 -21.62
CA PHE A 4 -12.76 -2.20 -20.46
C PHE A 4 -14.14 -2.61 -19.91
N SER A 5 -15.14 -2.70 -20.80
CA SER A 5 -16.49 -3.11 -20.41
C SER A 5 -16.60 -4.56 -19.95
N GLN A 6 -15.75 -5.45 -20.47
CA GLN A 6 -15.72 -6.85 -20.01
C GLN A 6 -15.08 -7.00 -18.63
N LEU A 7 -14.05 -6.21 -18.32
CA LEU A 7 -13.40 -6.20 -17.00
C LEU A 7 -14.28 -5.53 -15.92
N LEU A 8 -15.24 -4.72 -16.31
CA LEU A 8 -16.18 -4.06 -15.40
C LEU A 8 -17.61 -4.65 -15.50
N ASN A 9 -17.76 -5.83 -16.13
CA ASN A 9 -19.05 -6.51 -16.19
C ASN A 9 -19.36 -7.22 -14.86
N HIS A 10 -19.71 -6.44 -13.86
CA HIS A 10 -20.07 -6.92 -12.53
C HIS A 10 -21.47 -6.39 -12.15
N PRO A 11 -22.34 -7.19 -11.46
CA PRO A 11 -23.70 -6.78 -11.12
C PRO A 11 -23.77 -5.52 -10.23
N ASP A 12 -22.72 -5.20 -9.51
CA ASP A 12 -22.64 -3.99 -8.67
C ASP A 12 -22.13 -2.75 -9.42
N ILE A 13 -21.70 -2.87 -10.68
CA ILE A 13 -21.22 -1.74 -11.48
C ILE A 13 -22.28 -1.34 -12.50
N SER A 14 -22.58 -0.05 -12.58
CA SER A 14 -23.46 0.54 -13.57
C SER A 14 -22.83 1.76 -14.23
N PHE A 15 -22.95 1.88 -15.54
CA PHE A 15 -22.55 3.06 -16.31
C PHE A 15 -23.65 4.12 -16.38
N SER A 16 -24.80 3.85 -15.76
CA SER A 16 -25.91 4.79 -15.57
C SER A 16 -26.17 5.01 -14.09
N PRO A 17 -26.70 6.17 -13.69
CA PRO A 17 -27.01 6.45 -12.30
C PRO A 17 -27.92 5.38 -11.69
N ILE A 18 -27.60 4.94 -10.48
CA ILE A 18 -28.43 4.04 -9.65
C ILE A 18 -28.76 4.75 -8.34
N SER A 19 -29.93 4.47 -7.79
CA SER A 19 -30.52 5.22 -6.65
C SER A 19 -29.65 5.20 -5.39
N ASP A 20 -28.81 4.19 -5.23
CA ASP A 20 -27.94 4.02 -4.07
C ASP A 20 -26.53 3.61 -4.54
N GLY A 21 -25.99 4.39 -5.48
CA GLY A 21 -24.69 4.16 -6.07
C GLY A 21 -23.64 5.16 -5.63
N LEU A 22 -22.47 4.66 -5.26
CA LEU A 22 -21.28 5.48 -5.12
C LEU A 22 -20.81 5.92 -6.50
N LYS A 23 -20.73 7.24 -6.72
CA LYS A 23 -20.18 7.80 -7.95
C LYS A 23 -18.67 7.65 -7.98
N VAL A 24 -18.12 7.05 -9.05
CA VAL A 24 -16.68 6.97 -9.32
C VAL A 24 -16.34 8.00 -10.39
N GLY A 25 -15.42 8.90 -10.08
CA GLY A 25 -15.00 9.98 -10.97
C GLY A 25 -13.59 9.79 -11.49
N ASN A 26 -13.27 10.47 -12.58
CA ASN A 26 -11.92 10.62 -13.11
C ASN A 26 -11.31 11.92 -12.54
N PRO A 27 -10.27 11.86 -11.70
CA PRO A 27 -9.69 13.07 -11.10
C PRO A 27 -9.00 13.99 -12.11
N ALA A 28 -8.63 13.48 -13.29
CA ALA A 28 -8.02 14.30 -14.36
C ALA A 28 -9.03 15.12 -15.17
N THR A 29 -10.27 14.60 -15.33
CA THR A 29 -11.27 15.25 -16.19
C THR A 29 -12.52 15.70 -15.45
N GLY A 30 -12.75 15.18 -14.23
CA GLY A 30 -13.99 15.39 -13.46
C GLY A 30 -15.18 14.57 -13.95
N GLU A 31 -15.02 13.78 -15.02
CA GLU A 31 -16.09 12.94 -15.58
C GLU A 31 -16.46 11.78 -14.67
N THR A 32 -17.72 11.36 -14.75
CA THR A 32 -18.19 10.15 -14.07
C THR A 32 -17.86 8.93 -14.91
N LEU A 33 -17.12 7.99 -14.31
CA LEU A 33 -16.73 6.72 -14.96
C LEU A 33 -17.82 5.65 -14.80
N ALA A 34 -18.34 5.52 -13.58
CA ALA A 34 -19.33 4.50 -13.24
C ALA A 34 -20.01 4.83 -11.91
N PHE A 35 -21.03 4.05 -11.57
CA PHE A 35 -21.67 4.00 -10.26
C PHE A 35 -21.50 2.59 -9.70
N VAL A 36 -21.18 2.49 -8.42
CA VAL A 36 -21.00 1.21 -7.73
C VAL A 36 -22.05 1.07 -6.64
N ARG A 37 -22.78 -0.04 -6.62
CA ARG A 37 -23.83 -0.32 -5.64
C ARG A 37 -23.29 -0.30 -4.23
N THR A 38 -24.03 0.30 -3.29
CA THR A 38 -23.72 0.27 -1.86
C THR A 38 -24.11 -1.07 -1.26
N THR A 39 -23.19 -1.69 -0.53
CA THR A 39 -23.46 -2.89 0.28
C THR A 39 -23.99 -2.45 1.64
N HIS A 40 -25.24 -2.80 1.96
CA HIS A 40 -25.86 -2.51 3.24
C HIS A 40 -25.49 -3.51 4.33
N SER A 41 -25.74 -3.16 5.60
CA SER A 41 -25.35 -3.98 6.75
C SER A 41 -25.88 -5.43 6.70
N ASP A 42 -27.13 -5.64 6.31
CA ASP A 42 -27.71 -6.98 6.26
C ASP A 42 -27.12 -7.82 5.11
N ASP A 43 -26.87 -7.20 3.95
CA ASP A 43 -26.18 -7.85 2.83
C ASP A 43 -24.76 -8.23 3.23
N LEU A 44 -24.05 -7.34 3.95
CA LEU A 44 -22.69 -7.59 4.42
C LEU A 44 -22.64 -8.78 5.39
N LYS A 45 -23.57 -8.87 6.33
CA LYS A 45 -23.68 -10.03 7.25
C LYS A 45 -23.90 -11.33 6.49
N LEU A 46 -24.78 -11.31 5.49
CA LEU A 46 -25.03 -12.47 4.64
C LEU A 46 -23.78 -12.86 3.82
N LEU A 47 -23.06 -11.88 3.27
CA LEU A 47 -21.80 -12.12 2.57
C LEU A 47 -20.73 -12.73 3.48
N ILE A 48 -20.63 -12.28 4.74
CA ILE A 48 -19.71 -12.87 5.72
C ILE A 48 -20.06 -14.34 5.99
N GLN A 49 -21.34 -14.68 6.12
CA GLN A 49 -21.77 -16.09 6.31
C GLN A 49 -21.45 -16.96 5.09
N LYS A 50 -21.71 -16.43 3.87
CA LYS A 50 -21.36 -17.13 2.63
C LYS A 50 -19.85 -17.32 2.50
N ALA A 51 -19.05 -16.30 2.87
CA ALA A 51 -17.61 -16.38 2.87
C ALA A 51 -17.08 -17.44 3.84
N GLU A 52 -17.73 -17.63 5.01
CA GLU A 52 -17.38 -18.71 5.94
C GLU A 52 -17.64 -20.10 5.34
N ALA A 53 -18.79 -20.29 4.69
CA ALA A 53 -19.09 -21.55 4.03
C ALA A 53 -18.11 -21.85 2.87
N ALA A 54 -17.82 -20.86 2.03
CA ALA A 54 -16.87 -20.98 0.94
C ALA A 54 -15.44 -21.26 1.45
N GLN A 55 -15.04 -20.63 2.55
CA GLN A 55 -13.73 -20.81 3.19
C GLN A 55 -13.50 -22.24 3.63
N LYS A 56 -14.47 -22.90 4.23
CA LYS A 56 -14.37 -24.30 4.67
C LYS A 56 -14.07 -25.23 3.49
N LEU A 57 -14.76 -25.01 2.36
CA LEU A 57 -14.55 -25.79 1.14
C LEU A 57 -13.18 -25.48 0.49
N TRP A 58 -12.76 -24.22 0.54
CA TRP A 58 -11.46 -23.80 0.00
C TRP A 58 -10.29 -24.31 0.84
N ALA A 59 -10.40 -24.30 2.16
CA ALA A 59 -9.39 -24.80 3.07
C ALA A 59 -9.19 -26.34 2.96
N ALA A 60 -10.23 -27.06 2.52
CA ALA A 60 -10.16 -28.49 2.28
C ALA A 60 -9.40 -28.86 1.00
N LYS A 61 -9.16 -27.91 0.07
CA LYS A 61 -8.30 -28.12 -1.10
C LYS A 61 -6.85 -28.27 -0.68
N THR A 62 -6.09 -29.06 -1.46
CA THR A 62 -4.65 -29.16 -1.29
C THR A 62 -3.95 -27.84 -1.58
N ALA A 63 -2.75 -27.65 -1.04
CA ALA A 63 -1.92 -26.47 -1.33
C ALA A 63 -1.64 -26.31 -2.83
N LEU A 64 -1.48 -27.44 -3.55
CA LEU A 64 -1.28 -27.44 -5.00
C LEU A 64 -2.49 -26.90 -5.75
N GLU A 65 -3.70 -27.36 -5.43
CA GLU A 65 -4.93 -26.89 -6.07
C GLU A 65 -5.14 -25.38 -5.87
N ARG A 66 -4.83 -24.86 -4.66
CA ARG A 66 -4.90 -23.41 -4.40
C ARG A 66 -3.81 -22.64 -5.17
N ALA A 67 -2.59 -23.17 -5.20
CA ALA A 67 -1.49 -22.58 -5.97
C ALA A 67 -1.82 -22.49 -7.47
N ASP A 68 -2.41 -23.55 -8.06
CA ASP A 68 -2.78 -23.59 -9.48
C ASP A 68 -3.84 -22.53 -9.82
N VAL A 69 -4.78 -22.25 -8.92
CA VAL A 69 -5.74 -21.16 -9.11
C VAL A 69 -5.04 -19.80 -9.06
N LEU A 70 -4.13 -19.57 -8.12
CA LEU A 70 -3.36 -18.33 -8.04
C LEU A 70 -2.47 -18.14 -9.27
N TRP A 71 -1.84 -19.19 -9.80
CA TRP A 71 -1.08 -19.12 -11.04
C TRP A 71 -1.97 -18.72 -12.23
N ARG A 72 -3.19 -19.26 -12.36
CA ARG A 72 -4.13 -18.81 -13.39
C ARG A 72 -4.51 -17.35 -13.23
N TRP A 73 -4.76 -16.90 -11.99
CA TRP A 73 -5.04 -15.49 -11.69
C TRP A 73 -3.88 -14.57 -12.09
N TYR A 74 -2.65 -14.96 -11.78
CA TYR A 74 -1.45 -14.25 -12.22
C TYR A 74 -1.40 -14.08 -13.73
N PHE A 75 -1.61 -15.16 -14.49
CA PHE A 75 -1.57 -15.09 -15.96
C PHE A 75 -2.69 -14.22 -16.52
N LEU A 76 -3.91 -14.31 -15.99
CA LEU A 76 -5.02 -13.45 -16.39
C LEU A 76 -4.74 -11.96 -16.11
N ILE A 77 -4.12 -11.62 -14.98
CA ILE A 77 -3.68 -10.24 -14.69
C ILE A 77 -2.66 -9.78 -15.75
N LYS A 78 -1.65 -10.61 -16.05
CA LYS A 78 -0.62 -10.27 -17.03
C LYS A 78 -1.19 -10.11 -18.44
N GLU A 79 -2.11 -10.96 -18.84
CA GLU A 79 -2.79 -10.90 -20.14
C GLU A 79 -3.64 -9.63 -20.31
N ASN A 80 -4.25 -9.17 -19.22
CA ASN A 80 -5.16 -8.00 -19.23
C ASN A 80 -4.50 -6.73 -18.66
N LYS A 81 -3.17 -6.70 -18.55
CA LYS A 81 -2.39 -5.62 -17.92
C LYS A 81 -2.74 -4.23 -18.46
N GLU A 82 -2.85 -4.07 -19.78
CA GLU A 82 -3.08 -2.77 -20.40
C GLU A 82 -4.44 -2.19 -20.04
N GLU A 83 -5.51 -2.99 -20.13
CA GLU A 83 -6.85 -2.52 -19.76
C GLU A 83 -7.01 -2.27 -18.26
N LEU A 84 -6.38 -3.12 -17.43
CA LEU A 84 -6.34 -2.90 -15.99
C LEU A 84 -5.60 -1.59 -15.63
N ALA A 85 -4.48 -1.31 -16.31
CA ALA A 85 -3.75 -0.05 -16.15
C ALA A 85 -4.57 1.16 -16.61
N HIS A 86 -5.33 1.04 -17.71
CA HIS A 86 -6.26 2.06 -18.17
C HIS A 86 -7.36 2.36 -17.14
N ILE A 87 -8.03 1.33 -16.60
CA ILE A 87 -9.03 1.46 -15.54
C ILE A 87 -8.43 2.23 -14.36
N MET A 88 -7.24 1.82 -13.92
CA MET A 88 -6.54 2.42 -12.79
C MET A 88 -6.19 3.89 -13.05
N THR A 89 -5.63 4.23 -14.22
CA THR A 89 -5.31 5.61 -14.58
C THR A 89 -6.55 6.49 -14.57
N MET A 90 -7.66 5.98 -15.09
CA MET A 90 -8.91 6.75 -15.12
C MET A 90 -9.50 7.02 -13.74
N GLU A 91 -9.53 6.03 -12.84
CA GLU A 91 -10.15 6.23 -11.51
C GLU A 91 -9.22 6.87 -10.47
N GLN A 92 -7.88 6.69 -10.61
CA GLN A 92 -6.90 7.14 -9.61
C GLN A 92 -6.09 8.36 -10.07
N GLY A 93 -5.88 8.53 -11.37
CA GLY A 93 -5.21 9.68 -11.96
C GLY A 93 -3.71 9.51 -12.23
N LYS A 94 -3.03 8.48 -11.73
CA LYS A 94 -1.60 8.24 -12.03
C LYS A 94 -1.35 8.03 -13.51
N SER A 95 -0.11 8.27 -13.95
CA SER A 95 0.28 8.01 -15.34
C SER A 95 0.09 6.55 -15.74
N LEU A 96 -0.21 6.30 -17.01
CA LEU A 96 -0.38 4.94 -17.53
C LEU A 96 0.90 4.10 -17.35
N THR A 97 2.08 4.75 -17.40
CA THR A 97 3.36 4.10 -17.12
C THR A 97 3.42 3.60 -15.67
N GLU A 98 3.00 4.41 -14.69
CA GLU A 98 2.95 4.01 -13.29
C GLU A 98 1.88 2.96 -13.03
N ALA A 99 0.71 3.08 -13.69
CA ALA A 99 -0.35 2.09 -13.60
C ALA A 99 0.08 0.71 -14.14
N ARG A 100 0.81 0.67 -15.26
CA ARG A 100 1.43 -0.57 -15.78
C ARG A 100 2.41 -1.17 -14.79
N GLY A 101 3.24 -0.34 -14.15
CA GLY A 101 4.16 -0.76 -13.10
C GLY A 101 3.44 -1.32 -11.88
N GLU A 102 2.31 -0.71 -11.47
CA GLU A 102 1.50 -1.22 -10.37
C GLU A 102 0.85 -2.56 -10.73
N MET A 103 0.40 -2.76 -11.96
CA MET A 103 -0.15 -4.05 -12.38
C MET A 103 0.91 -5.16 -12.36
N ASP A 104 2.16 -4.87 -12.77
CA ASP A 104 3.26 -5.83 -12.62
C ASP A 104 3.53 -6.14 -11.14
N TYR A 105 3.51 -5.14 -10.29
CA TYR A 105 3.69 -5.29 -8.85
C TYR A 105 2.54 -6.08 -8.19
N ALA A 106 1.28 -5.83 -8.58
CA ALA A 106 0.15 -6.62 -8.12
C ALA A 106 0.27 -8.08 -8.54
N ALA A 107 0.60 -8.34 -9.81
CA ALA A 107 0.81 -9.67 -10.35
C ALA A 107 1.96 -10.40 -9.63
N SER A 108 3.05 -9.71 -9.28
CA SER A 108 4.19 -10.33 -8.60
C SER A 108 3.81 -10.90 -7.23
N PHE A 109 2.91 -10.26 -6.48
CA PHE A 109 2.38 -10.81 -5.22
C PHE A 109 1.55 -12.07 -5.44
N VAL A 110 0.70 -12.08 -6.47
CA VAL A 110 -0.10 -13.27 -6.77
C VAL A 110 0.80 -14.45 -7.11
N ARG A 111 1.84 -14.24 -7.94
CA ARG A 111 2.86 -15.25 -8.25
C ARG A 111 3.60 -15.71 -7.01
N TRP A 112 4.14 -14.77 -6.22
CA TRP A 112 4.90 -15.09 -5.00
C TRP A 112 4.12 -16.00 -4.06
N PHE A 113 2.87 -15.65 -3.77
CA PHE A 113 2.05 -16.44 -2.87
C PHE A 113 1.50 -17.73 -3.49
N ALA A 114 1.40 -17.84 -4.82
CA ALA A 114 1.17 -19.11 -5.48
C ALA A 114 2.34 -20.09 -5.25
N GLU A 115 3.58 -19.57 -5.26
CA GLU A 115 4.78 -20.35 -4.96
C GLU A 115 4.89 -20.67 -3.47
N GLU A 116 4.59 -19.72 -2.58
CA GLU A 116 4.64 -19.90 -1.12
C GLU A 116 3.54 -20.81 -0.58
N ALA A 117 2.39 -20.93 -1.25
CA ALA A 117 1.30 -21.83 -0.84
C ALA A 117 1.78 -23.25 -0.51
N ARG A 118 2.80 -23.73 -1.22
CA ARG A 118 3.35 -25.08 -1.10
C ARG A 118 4.51 -25.19 -0.09
N ARG A 119 4.85 -24.10 0.62
CA ARG A 119 5.95 -24.05 1.62
C ARG A 119 5.42 -23.79 3.04
N ILE A 120 4.12 -23.98 3.25
CA ILE A 120 3.48 -23.77 4.55
C ILE A 120 3.49 -25.08 5.30
N ASP A 121 4.67 -25.44 5.79
CA ASP A 121 4.88 -26.67 6.53
C ASP A 121 4.63 -26.45 8.02
N GLY A 122 4.25 -27.54 8.72
CA GLY A 122 4.26 -27.61 10.18
C GLY A 122 5.55 -28.18 10.70
N ASP A 123 5.61 -28.43 12.02
CA ASP A 123 6.80 -28.91 12.70
C ASP A 123 6.52 -30.24 13.45
N VAL A 124 7.53 -31.10 13.50
CA VAL A 124 7.58 -32.24 14.43
C VAL A 124 8.65 -31.93 15.49
N LEU A 125 8.20 -31.74 16.74
CA LEU A 125 9.06 -31.31 17.84
C LEU A 125 9.58 -32.52 18.63
N THR A 126 10.76 -32.36 19.20
CA THR A 126 11.31 -33.37 20.14
C THR A 126 10.50 -33.35 21.43
N SER A 127 9.94 -34.53 21.80
CA SER A 127 9.18 -34.68 23.04
C SER A 127 10.09 -34.84 24.25
N VAL A 128 9.61 -34.36 25.39
CA VAL A 128 10.23 -34.62 26.72
C VAL A 128 9.85 -35.98 27.29
N LYS A 129 8.90 -36.70 26.67
CA LYS A 129 8.49 -38.08 27.05
C LYS A 129 8.62 -38.99 25.85
N ALA A 130 9.21 -40.17 26.06
CA ALA A 130 9.46 -41.17 25.02
C ALA A 130 8.15 -41.65 24.34
N SER A 131 7.05 -41.74 25.11
CA SER A 131 5.73 -42.15 24.61
C SER A 131 4.98 -41.10 23.79
N GLN A 132 5.48 -39.87 23.69
CA GLN A 132 4.74 -38.78 23.06
C GLN A 132 5.35 -38.36 21.74
N LYS A 133 4.48 -38.01 20.79
CA LYS A 133 4.81 -37.27 19.55
C LYS A 133 4.15 -35.90 19.59
N LEU A 134 4.95 -34.87 19.27
CA LEU A 134 4.52 -33.46 19.29
C LEU A 134 4.53 -32.93 17.87
N ILE A 135 3.36 -32.55 17.38
CA ILE A 135 3.18 -32.05 16.01
C ILE A 135 2.57 -30.65 16.08
N VAL A 136 3.13 -29.72 15.33
CA VAL A 136 2.54 -28.38 15.13
C VAL A 136 1.97 -28.30 13.71
N LEU A 137 0.70 -28.00 13.61
CA LEU A 137 0.01 -27.74 12.33
C LEU A 137 -0.16 -26.24 12.15
N LYS A 138 -0.02 -25.77 10.90
CA LYS A 138 -0.42 -24.42 10.46
C LYS A 138 -1.79 -24.51 9.77
N GLN A 139 -2.77 -23.79 10.30
CA GLN A 139 -4.15 -23.80 9.79
C GLN A 139 -4.60 -22.38 9.43
N PRO A 140 -5.47 -22.19 8.40
CA PRO A 140 -5.99 -20.87 8.07
C PRO A 140 -6.80 -20.29 9.24
N VAL A 141 -6.67 -18.98 9.46
CA VAL A 141 -7.45 -18.28 10.52
C VAL A 141 -8.95 -18.27 10.24
N GLY A 142 -9.38 -18.43 8.98
CA GLY A 142 -10.80 -18.47 8.57
C GLY A 142 -11.18 -17.31 7.64
N VAL A 143 -12.27 -16.61 7.97
CA VAL A 143 -12.71 -15.43 7.21
C VAL A 143 -11.86 -14.23 7.60
N THR A 144 -11.33 -13.53 6.58
CA THR A 144 -10.55 -12.32 6.73
C THR A 144 -11.17 -11.15 5.98
N ALA A 145 -10.88 -9.93 6.38
CA ALA A 145 -11.30 -8.71 5.70
C ALA A 145 -10.08 -7.87 5.31
N ALA A 146 -10.15 -7.24 4.14
CA ALA A 146 -9.19 -6.26 3.66
C ALA A 146 -9.88 -4.92 3.45
N ILE A 147 -9.33 -3.84 4.01
CA ILE A 147 -9.72 -2.47 3.75
C ILE A 147 -8.53 -1.79 3.11
N THR A 148 -8.67 -1.38 1.84
CA THR A 148 -7.55 -0.91 1.02
C THR A 148 -7.67 0.55 0.62
N PRO A 149 -6.56 1.27 0.48
CA PRO A 149 -6.53 2.68 0.10
C PRO A 149 -6.71 2.86 -1.42
N TRP A 150 -6.85 4.11 -1.82
CA TRP A 150 -7.07 4.52 -3.21
C TRP A 150 -5.76 4.68 -4.03
N ASN A 151 -4.61 4.80 -3.39
CA ASN A 151 -3.37 5.21 -4.06
C ASN A 151 -2.67 4.09 -4.84
N PHE A 152 -2.85 2.82 -4.44
CA PHE A 152 -2.41 1.61 -5.16
C PHE A 152 -3.53 0.58 -5.16
N PRO A 153 -4.63 0.84 -5.91
CA PRO A 153 -5.89 0.09 -5.77
C PRO A 153 -5.78 -1.37 -6.15
N SER A 154 -4.84 -1.75 -7.01
CA SER A 154 -4.63 -3.15 -7.40
C SER A 154 -3.60 -3.85 -6.52
N ALA A 155 -2.45 -3.22 -6.29
CA ALA A 155 -1.36 -3.85 -5.55
C ALA A 155 -1.73 -4.10 -4.08
N MET A 156 -2.46 -3.18 -3.42
CA MET A 156 -2.87 -3.35 -2.02
C MET A 156 -3.87 -4.50 -1.85
N ILE A 157 -4.69 -4.78 -2.85
CA ILE A 157 -5.60 -5.94 -2.84
C ILE A 157 -4.81 -7.22 -3.07
N ALA A 158 -4.02 -7.30 -4.13
CA ALA A 158 -3.24 -8.50 -4.45
C ALA A 158 -2.33 -8.94 -3.29
N ARG A 159 -1.67 -7.98 -2.65
CA ARG A 159 -0.76 -8.19 -1.51
C ARG A 159 -1.47 -8.77 -0.27
N LYS A 160 -2.78 -8.57 -0.13
CA LYS A 160 -3.61 -9.08 0.97
C LYS A 160 -4.37 -10.35 0.58
N ALA A 161 -5.00 -10.33 -0.60
CA ALA A 161 -5.84 -11.45 -1.05
C ALA A 161 -5.02 -12.69 -1.43
N ALA A 162 -3.89 -12.52 -2.10
CA ALA A 162 -3.09 -13.66 -2.52
C ALA A 162 -2.58 -14.53 -1.35
N PRO A 163 -1.97 -13.99 -0.28
CA PRO A 163 -1.58 -14.81 0.87
C PRO A 163 -2.78 -15.43 1.59
N ALA A 164 -3.91 -14.71 1.75
CA ALA A 164 -5.11 -15.26 2.36
C ALA A 164 -5.62 -16.48 1.61
N LEU A 165 -5.76 -16.37 0.29
CA LEU A 165 -6.20 -17.48 -0.58
C LEU A 165 -5.19 -18.62 -0.60
N ALA A 166 -3.89 -18.32 -0.63
CA ALA A 166 -2.82 -19.32 -0.63
C ALA A 166 -2.90 -20.27 0.58
N VAL A 167 -3.18 -19.74 1.76
CA VAL A 167 -3.24 -20.52 3.00
C VAL A 167 -4.61 -21.17 3.26
N GLY A 168 -5.66 -20.82 2.49
CA GLY A 168 -6.99 -21.38 2.65
C GLY A 168 -8.00 -20.48 3.36
N CYS A 169 -7.74 -19.18 3.52
CA CYS A 169 -8.67 -18.20 4.05
C CYS A 169 -9.65 -17.70 2.98
N ALA A 170 -10.79 -17.16 3.41
CA ALA A 170 -11.61 -16.24 2.62
C ALA A 170 -11.17 -14.80 2.87
N MET A 171 -11.39 -13.91 1.91
CA MET A 171 -11.13 -12.48 2.10
C MET A 171 -12.23 -11.62 1.52
N ILE A 172 -12.87 -10.81 2.35
CA ILE A 172 -13.84 -9.81 1.94
C ILE A 172 -13.09 -8.51 1.71
N VAL A 173 -13.15 -7.95 0.51
CA VAL A 173 -12.38 -6.76 0.12
C VAL A 173 -13.28 -5.54 0.14
N LYS A 174 -12.93 -4.54 0.94
CA LYS A 174 -13.51 -3.19 0.91
C LYS A 174 -12.49 -2.22 0.30
N PRO A 175 -12.54 -1.93 -1.01
CA PRO A 175 -11.67 -0.94 -1.64
C PRO A 175 -12.04 0.48 -1.21
N ALA A 176 -11.15 1.43 -1.43
CA ALA A 176 -11.47 2.83 -1.28
C ALA A 176 -12.64 3.22 -2.20
N SER A 177 -13.52 4.10 -1.71
CA SER A 177 -14.69 4.55 -2.49
C SER A 177 -14.33 5.37 -3.73
N LEU A 178 -13.12 5.96 -3.74
CA LEU A 178 -12.61 6.73 -4.87
C LEU A 178 -12.08 5.86 -6.02
N THR A 179 -11.62 4.62 -5.71
CA THR A 179 -11.00 3.74 -6.70
C THR A 179 -11.48 2.28 -6.55
N PRO A 180 -12.78 2.01 -6.68
CA PRO A 180 -13.30 0.66 -6.51
C PRO A 180 -13.19 -0.20 -7.79
N LEU A 181 -13.09 0.42 -8.99
CA LEU A 181 -13.18 -0.30 -10.26
C LEU A 181 -12.03 -1.30 -10.45
N SER A 182 -10.81 -0.92 -10.07
CA SER A 182 -9.65 -1.83 -10.08
C SER A 182 -9.88 -3.06 -9.22
N ALA A 183 -10.57 -2.94 -8.07
CA ALA A 183 -10.87 -4.06 -7.19
C ALA A 183 -11.84 -5.06 -7.84
N TYR A 184 -12.91 -4.55 -8.44
CA TYR A 184 -13.88 -5.39 -9.14
C TYR A 184 -13.25 -6.08 -10.36
N ALA A 185 -12.43 -5.38 -11.13
CA ALA A 185 -11.72 -5.96 -12.28
C ALA A 185 -10.77 -7.09 -11.85
N LEU A 186 -9.99 -6.90 -10.77
CA LEU A 186 -9.13 -7.94 -10.21
C LEU A 186 -9.90 -9.14 -9.69
N ALA A 187 -11.00 -8.92 -8.97
CA ALA A 187 -11.85 -9.98 -8.44
C ALA A 187 -12.49 -10.79 -9.57
N LEU A 188 -12.95 -10.13 -10.64
CA LEU A 188 -13.52 -10.79 -11.81
C LEU A 188 -12.52 -11.73 -12.47
N LEU A 189 -11.25 -11.34 -12.60
CA LEU A 189 -10.19 -12.21 -13.08
C LEU A 189 -9.86 -13.36 -12.11
N ALA A 190 -9.97 -13.12 -10.78
CA ALA A 190 -9.83 -14.19 -9.79
C ALA A 190 -10.94 -15.24 -9.91
N TYR A 191 -12.19 -14.80 -10.13
CA TYR A 191 -13.32 -15.70 -10.35
C TYR A 191 -13.13 -16.55 -11.61
N GLU A 192 -12.67 -15.95 -12.70
CA GLU A 192 -12.33 -16.65 -13.94
C GLU A 192 -11.18 -17.65 -13.74
N ALA A 193 -10.21 -17.33 -12.88
CA ALA A 193 -9.13 -18.26 -12.50
C ALA A 193 -9.62 -19.46 -11.68
N GLY A 194 -10.84 -19.39 -11.12
CA GLY A 194 -11.45 -20.47 -10.32
C GLY A 194 -11.55 -20.17 -8.82
N VAL A 195 -11.34 -18.92 -8.39
CA VAL A 195 -11.67 -18.48 -7.03
C VAL A 195 -13.20 -18.36 -6.91
N PRO A 196 -13.85 -19.03 -5.96
CA PRO A 196 -15.30 -18.85 -5.72
C PRO A 196 -15.64 -17.39 -5.41
N GLN A 197 -16.75 -16.88 -5.95
CA GLN A 197 -17.15 -15.48 -5.72
C GLN A 197 -17.37 -15.17 -4.23
N ASP A 198 -18.00 -16.08 -3.50
CA ASP A 198 -18.22 -15.93 -2.06
C ASP A 198 -16.92 -16.03 -1.22
N LEU A 199 -15.81 -16.49 -1.81
CA LEU A 199 -14.50 -16.56 -1.14
C LEU A 199 -13.74 -15.23 -1.19
N LEU A 200 -13.95 -14.42 -2.25
CA LEU A 200 -13.29 -13.13 -2.47
C LEU A 200 -14.34 -12.06 -2.88
N PRO A 201 -15.39 -11.82 -2.09
CA PRO A 201 -16.36 -10.80 -2.42
C PRO A 201 -15.76 -9.39 -2.27
N VAL A 202 -16.17 -8.48 -3.17
CA VAL A 202 -15.86 -7.05 -3.10
C VAL A 202 -17.09 -6.31 -2.60
N VAL A 203 -16.93 -5.45 -1.59
CA VAL A 203 -18.01 -4.68 -0.99
C VAL A 203 -17.70 -3.19 -1.05
N SER A 204 -18.68 -2.38 -1.40
CA SER A 204 -18.59 -0.93 -1.49
C SER A 204 -19.64 -0.27 -0.64
N GLY A 205 -19.35 0.90 -0.07
CA GLY A 205 -20.29 1.60 0.79
C GLY A 205 -19.59 2.46 1.83
N ARG A 206 -20.36 2.85 2.85
CA ARG A 206 -19.87 3.72 3.92
C ARG A 206 -18.77 3.03 4.73
N ALA A 207 -17.54 3.58 4.65
CA ALA A 207 -16.35 2.94 5.23
C ALA A 207 -16.47 2.67 6.74
N SER A 208 -17.08 3.59 7.51
CA SER A 208 -17.26 3.44 8.96
C SER A 208 -18.20 2.28 9.32
N GLU A 209 -19.27 2.07 8.56
CA GLU A 209 -20.24 0.99 8.81
C GLU A 209 -19.62 -0.37 8.47
N ILE A 210 -18.98 -0.48 7.30
CA ILE A 210 -18.34 -1.74 6.88
C ILE A 210 -17.17 -2.10 7.79
N SER A 211 -16.32 -1.13 8.16
CA SER A 211 -15.18 -1.39 9.06
C SER A 211 -15.65 -1.80 10.47
N HIS A 212 -16.71 -1.19 10.97
CA HIS A 212 -17.32 -1.56 12.25
C HIS A 212 -17.87 -2.99 12.22
N GLU A 213 -18.60 -3.37 11.17
CA GLU A 213 -19.09 -4.75 11.02
C GLU A 213 -17.93 -5.75 10.97
N PHE A 214 -16.86 -5.45 10.21
CA PHE A 214 -15.67 -6.31 10.21
C PHE A 214 -15.02 -6.42 11.60
N ALA A 215 -14.98 -5.31 12.34
CA ALA A 215 -14.35 -5.25 13.66
C ALA A 215 -15.14 -6.01 14.73
N THR A 216 -16.48 -6.03 14.63
CA THR A 216 -17.35 -6.58 15.67
C THR A 216 -18.01 -7.92 15.32
N ASN A 217 -17.97 -8.36 14.06
CA ASN A 217 -18.54 -9.64 13.65
C ASN A 217 -17.59 -10.80 14.01
N PRO A 218 -18.00 -11.76 14.86
CA PRO A 218 -17.09 -12.81 15.35
C PRO A 218 -16.64 -13.80 14.26
N THR A 219 -17.34 -13.90 13.13
CA THR A 219 -16.93 -14.72 11.99
C THR A 219 -15.69 -14.18 11.29
N VAL A 220 -15.50 -12.85 11.27
CA VAL A 220 -14.30 -12.20 10.75
C VAL A 220 -13.19 -12.34 11.77
N ARG A 221 -12.17 -13.15 11.46
CA ARG A 221 -11.08 -13.48 12.40
C ARG A 221 -9.88 -12.55 12.29
N LYS A 222 -9.72 -11.93 11.13
CA LYS A 222 -8.59 -11.03 10.84
C LYS A 222 -9.02 -9.85 9.99
N ILE A 223 -8.47 -8.67 10.29
CA ILE A 223 -8.59 -7.48 9.45
C ILE A 223 -7.19 -7.03 9.00
N SER A 224 -7.03 -6.84 7.70
CA SER A 224 -5.86 -6.19 7.10
C SER A 224 -6.27 -4.80 6.59
N PHE A 225 -5.75 -3.76 7.20
CA PHE A 225 -6.06 -2.37 6.87
C PHE A 225 -4.83 -1.65 6.33
N THR A 226 -4.99 -0.88 5.26
CA THR A 226 -4.02 0.11 4.80
C THR A 226 -4.73 1.46 4.64
N GLY A 227 -4.23 2.49 5.31
CA GLY A 227 -4.81 3.83 5.28
C GLY A 227 -4.23 4.77 6.34
N SER A 228 -5.00 5.78 6.77
CA SER A 228 -4.52 6.74 7.76
C SER A 228 -4.33 6.12 9.15
N THR A 229 -3.38 6.65 9.91
CA THR A 229 -3.08 6.22 11.28
C THR A 229 -4.28 6.38 12.21
N GLU A 230 -5.05 7.45 12.05
CA GLU A 230 -6.26 7.70 12.85
C GLU A 230 -7.31 6.60 12.64
N VAL A 231 -7.61 6.25 11.39
CA VAL A 231 -8.57 5.17 11.07
C VAL A 231 -8.06 3.82 11.53
N GLY A 232 -6.76 3.54 11.37
CA GLY A 232 -6.13 2.30 11.86
C GLY A 232 -6.24 2.16 13.37
N ALA A 233 -6.00 3.22 14.13
CA ALA A 233 -6.15 3.23 15.58
C ALA A 233 -7.62 2.97 16.01
N LYS A 234 -8.59 3.52 15.27
CA LYS A 234 -10.00 3.25 15.51
C LYS A 234 -10.37 1.79 15.25
N ILE A 235 -9.93 1.21 14.13
CA ILE A 235 -10.17 -0.21 13.81
C ILE A 235 -9.53 -1.10 14.88
N PHE A 236 -8.33 -0.74 15.37
CA PHE A 236 -7.66 -1.47 16.46
C PHE A 236 -8.52 -1.47 17.73
N ALA A 237 -9.04 -0.31 18.14
CA ALA A 237 -9.89 -0.17 19.31
C ALA A 237 -11.21 -0.93 19.16
N ASP A 238 -11.90 -0.81 18.01
CA ASP A 238 -13.17 -1.48 17.73
C ASP A 238 -13.02 -3.03 17.70
N SER A 239 -11.83 -3.54 17.36
CA SER A 239 -11.53 -4.98 17.24
C SER A 239 -11.12 -5.65 18.56
N ALA A 240 -10.87 -4.86 19.61
CA ALA A 240 -10.29 -5.36 20.86
C ALA A 240 -11.22 -6.36 21.61
N ALA A 241 -12.52 -6.17 21.55
CA ALA A 241 -13.49 -7.04 22.24
C ALA A 241 -13.44 -8.50 21.74
N ASP A 242 -13.18 -8.70 20.45
CA ASP A 242 -13.12 -10.02 19.82
C ASP A 242 -11.69 -10.57 19.67
N ILE A 243 -10.68 -9.82 20.15
CA ILE A 243 -9.25 -10.18 20.08
C ILE A 243 -8.84 -10.58 18.64
N LYS A 244 -9.29 -9.80 17.65
CA LYS A 244 -9.02 -10.12 16.24
C LYS A 244 -7.55 -9.98 15.90
N LYS A 245 -7.07 -10.82 14.98
CA LYS A 245 -5.77 -10.56 14.35
C LYS A 245 -5.86 -9.29 13.51
N LEU A 246 -4.92 -8.38 13.71
CA LEU A 246 -4.86 -7.12 12.98
C LEU A 246 -3.53 -6.99 12.25
N ARG A 247 -3.62 -6.58 11.01
CA ARG A 247 -2.52 -6.12 10.21
C ARG A 247 -2.79 -4.69 9.79
N LEU A 248 -1.92 -3.78 10.19
CA LEU A 248 -2.11 -2.35 9.97
C LEU A 248 -0.91 -1.79 9.20
N GLU A 249 -1.17 -1.22 8.03
CA GLU A 249 -0.24 -0.42 7.24
C GLU A 249 -0.74 1.01 7.24
N LEU A 250 -0.05 1.89 7.94
CA LEU A 250 -0.55 3.22 8.27
C LEU A 250 0.32 4.31 7.63
N GLY A 251 0.10 5.56 8.02
CA GLY A 251 0.85 6.71 7.54
C GLY A 251 2.35 6.61 7.79
N GLY A 252 3.10 7.38 7.03
CA GLY A 252 4.54 7.48 7.15
C GLY A 252 5.01 8.93 7.07
N ASN A 253 6.23 9.16 7.50
CA ASN A 253 6.93 10.42 7.32
C ASN A 253 8.38 10.14 6.98
N ALA A 254 8.56 9.42 5.84
CA ALA A 254 9.82 8.84 5.45
C ALA A 254 10.95 9.88 5.35
N THR A 255 12.10 9.53 5.91
CA THR A 255 13.33 10.31 5.81
C THR A 255 14.16 9.84 4.62
N PHE A 256 14.91 10.78 4.00
CA PHE A 256 15.84 10.52 2.91
C PHE A 256 17.13 11.29 3.21
N ILE A 257 18.23 10.61 3.48
CA ILE A 257 19.48 11.18 3.95
C ILE A 257 20.52 11.10 2.84
N VAL A 258 21.16 12.21 2.51
CA VAL A 258 22.25 12.28 1.53
C VAL A 258 23.49 12.82 2.23
N PHE A 259 24.53 11.99 2.36
CA PHE A 259 25.81 12.37 2.93
C PHE A 259 26.72 12.98 1.86
N ASP A 260 27.72 13.76 2.27
CA ASP A 260 28.65 14.46 1.39
C ASP A 260 29.43 13.53 0.45
N ASP A 261 29.64 12.28 0.85
CA ASP A 261 30.36 11.25 0.09
C ASP A 261 29.45 10.45 -0.86
N ALA A 262 28.17 10.77 -0.94
CA ALA A 262 27.23 10.09 -1.83
C ALA A 262 27.49 10.39 -3.31
N ASP A 263 27.16 9.43 -4.18
CA ASP A 263 26.97 9.71 -5.60
C ASP A 263 25.76 10.64 -5.77
N LEU A 264 26.02 11.92 -5.98
CA LEU A 264 25.01 12.96 -5.97
C LEU A 264 23.96 12.78 -7.06
N ASP A 265 24.35 12.33 -8.26
CA ASP A 265 23.41 12.12 -9.34
C ASP A 265 22.46 10.95 -9.05
N LYS A 266 22.98 9.86 -8.48
CA LYS A 266 22.13 8.75 -8.00
C LYS A 266 21.24 9.16 -6.84
N ALA A 267 21.70 9.99 -5.93
CA ALA A 267 20.91 10.49 -4.82
C ALA A 267 19.75 11.38 -5.32
N VAL A 268 19.98 12.24 -6.31
CA VAL A 268 18.94 13.06 -6.94
C VAL A 268 17.90 12.19 -7.66
N GLU A 269 18.31 11.20 -8.45
CA GLU A 269 17.40 10.25 -9.10
C GLU A 269 16.61 9.42 -8.06
N GLY A 270 17.29 9.02 -6.99
CA GLY A 270 16.65 8.33 -5.85
C GLY A 270 15.59 9.19 -5.17
N ALA A 271 15.88 10.46 -4.91
CA ALA A 271 14.92 11.40 -4.34
C ALA A 271 13.74 11.65 -5.28
N LEU A 272 14.00 11.82 -6.58
CA LEU A 272 12.95 12.00 -7.60
C LEU A 272 12.00 10.80 -7.62
N SER A 273 12.54 9.58 -7.74
CA SER A 273 11.75 8.35 -7.80
C SER A 273 11.03 8.02 -6.49
N SER A 274 11.63 8.33 -5.34
CA SER A 274 11.01 8.14 -4.04
C SER A 274 9.89 9.14 -3.78
N LYS A 275 10.10 10.43 -4.10
CA LYS A 275 9.16 11.50 -3.73
C LYS A 275 8.03 11.70 -4.71
N PHE A 276 8.30 11.65 -6.02
CA PHE A 276 7.33 12.07 -7.02
C PHE A 276 6.54 10.92 -7.67
N ARG A 277 6.81 9.68 -7.30
CA ARG A 277 5.98 8.54 -7.69
C ARG A 277 4.53 8.75 -7.25
N ASN A 278 3.57 8.55 -8.16
CA ASN A 278 2.15 8.76 -7.95
C ASN A 278 1.84 10.17 -7.40
N SER A 279 2.55 11.19 -7.93
CA SER A 279 2.43 12.58 -7.47
C SER A 279 2.66 12.75 -5.95
N GLY A 280 3.56 11.96 -5.37
CA GLY A 280 3.85 11.97 -3.94
C GLY A 280 2.79 11.30 -3.05
N GLN A 281 1.78 10.67 -3.62
CA GLN A 281 0.67 10.04 -2.91
C GLN A 281 0.99 8.58 -2.54
N THR A 282 2.10 8.37 -1.84
CA THR A 282 2.60 7.04 -1.47
C THR A 282 3.08 7.03 -0.03
N CYS A 283 2.70 6.03 0.75
CA CYS A 283 3.07 5.91 2.18
C CYS A 283 4.58 5.80 2.44
N VAL A 284 5.34 5.32 1.44
CA VAL A 284 6.82 5.24 1.50
C VAL A 284 7.50 6.40 0.78
N CYS A 285 6.74 7.39 0.28
CA CYS A 285 7.32 8.60 -0.29
C CYS A 285 8.12 9.37 0.75
N THR A 286 9.27 9.85 0.33
CA THR A 286 10.10 10.73 1.13
C THR A 286 9.35 12.03 1.43
N ASN A 287 9.17 12.33 2.71
CA ASN A 287 8.59 13.60 3.18
C ASN A 287 9.63 14.53 3.80
N ARG A 288 10.78 14.00 4.23
CA ARG A 288 11.85 14.77 4.86
C ARG A 288 13.17 14.41 4.20
N VAL A 289 13.64 15.27 3.29
CA VAL A 289 14.94 15.09 2.62
C VAL A 289 15.99 15.85 3.39
N TYR A 290 17.00 15.15 3.88
CA TYR A 290 18.17 15.70 4.58
C TYR A 290 19.39 15.61 3.67
N ALA A 291 20.00 16.75 3.32
CA ALA A 291 21.25 16.82 2.58
C ALA A 291 22.34 17.41 3.48
N GLN A 292 23.50 16.76 3.54
CA GLN A 292 24.64 17.23 4.33
C GLN A 292 25.16 18.57 3.79
N SER A 293 25.66 19.41 4.66
CA SER A 293 25.98 20.81 4.36
C SER A 293 26.90 21.00 3.16
N GLY A 294 27.87 20.11 2.94
CA GLY A 294 28.84 20.20 1.85
C GLY A 294 28.22 20.03 0.45
N ILE A 295 27.12 19.28 0.33
CA ILE A 295 26.45 19.03 -0.96
C ILE A 295 25.07 19.69 -1.06
N TYR A 296 24.58 20.30 0.00
CA TYR A 296 23.19 20.77 0.13
C TYR A 296 22.76 21.65 -1.05
N ASP A 297 23.54 22.68 -1.36
CA ASP A 297 23.16 23.65 -2.36
C ASP A 297 23.16 23.04 -3.78
N GLU A 298 24.13 22.18 -4.08
CA GLU A 298 24.19 21.47 -5.34
C GLU A 298 23.09 20.42 -5.48
N PHE A 299 22.78 19.68 -4.40
CA PHE A 299 21.67 18.75 -4.36
C PHE A 299 20.34 19.46 -4.64
N CYS A 300 20.06 20.58 -3.94
CA CYS A 300 18.85 21.38 -4.15
C CYS A 300 18.72 21.86 -5.60
N ARG A 301 19.82 22.38 -6.18
CA ARG A 301 19.84 22.83 -7.57
C ARG A 301 19.51 21.70 -8.54
N LYS A 302 20.24 20.58 -8.48
CA LYS A 302 20.03 19.42 -9.36
C LYS A 302 18.65 18.81 -9.22
N LEU A 303 18.15 18.68 -7.97
CA LEU A 303 16.82 18.16 -7.73
C LEU A 303 15.73 19.06 -8.30
N SER A 304 15.82 20.38 -8.09
CA SER A 304 14.84 21.32 -8.62
C SER A 304 14.80 21.36 -10.15
N GLU A 305 15.95 21.24 -10.83
CA GLU A 305 16.02 21.11 -12.29
C GLU A 305 15.30 19.85 -12.80
N LYS A 306 15.51 18.70 -12.15
CA LYS A 306 14.86 17.44 -12.49
C LYS A 306 13.36 17.48 -12.24
N VAL A 307 12.94 18.08 -11.12
CA VAL A 307 11.53 18.22 -10.75
C VAL A 307 10.79 19.16 -11.70
N ALA A 308 11.41 20.28 -12.09
CA ALA A 308 10.86 21.21 -13.08
C ALA A 308 10.65 20.59 -14.47
N ALA A 309 11.39 19.52 -14.80
CA ALA A 309 11.27 18.80 -16.07
C ALA A 309 10.14 17.74 -16.07
N LEU A 310 9.48 17.47 -14.93
CA LEU A 310 8.37 16.53 -14.86
C LEU A 310 7.16 17.06 -15.65
N LYS A 311 6.62 16.22 -16.54
CA LYS A 311 5.44 16.56 -17.34
C LYS A 311 4.16 16.25 -16.57
N LEU A 312 3.46 17.29 -16.16
CA LEU A 312 2.14 17.21 -15.51
C LEU A 312 1.03 17.16 -16.57
N GLY A 313 0.04 16.28 -16.39
CA GLY A 313 -1.07 16.13 -17.33
C GLY A 313 -2.00 14.96 -17.04
N ASN A 314 -2.95 14.72 -17.95
CA ASN A 314 -3.78 13.51 -17.90
C ASN A 314 -2.89 12.26 -18.08
N GLY A 315 -2.97 11.33 -17.13
CA GLY A 315 -2.13 10.14 -17.11
C GLY A 315 -2.23 9.22 -18.33
N LEU A 316 -3.27 9.38 -19.16
CA LEU A 316 -3.45 8.67 -20.43
C LEU A 316 -2.65 9.29 -21.59
N GLU A 317 -2.12 10.50 -21.43
CA GLU A 317 -1.34 11.19 -22.45
C GLU A 317 0.13 10.70 -22.45
N ASP A 318 0.71 10.65 -23.64
CA ASP A 318 2.12 10.22 -23.80
C ASP A 318 3.10 11.16 -23.09
N GLY A 319 4.03 10.57 -22.40
CA GLY A 319 5.12 11.25 -21.70
C GLY A 319 4.73 11.97 -20.41
N VAL A 320 3.47 11.88 -19.97
CA VAL A 320 3.05 12.36 -18.65
C VAL A 320 3.67 11.51 -17.55
N ASN A 321 4.29 12.18 -16.57
CA ASN A 321 4.88 11.54 -15.38
C ASN A 321 4.15 11.87 -14.09
N GLN A 322 3.39 12.99 -14.08
CA GLN A 322 2.65 13.45 -12.90
C GLN A 322 1.18 13.64 -13.26
N GLY A 323 0.34 12.89 -12.58
CA GLY A 323 -1.11 13.04 -12.67
C GLY A 323 -1.67 14.07 -11.67
N PRO A 324 -3.00 14.23 -11.63
CA PRO A 324 -3.67 15.05 -10.63
C PRO A 324 -3.54 14.43 -9.23
N LEU A 325 -3.79 15.20 -8.19
CA LEU A 325 -4.10 14.68 -6.88
C LEU A 325 -5.51 14.08 -6.88
N ILE A 326 -5.75 13.12 -5.99
CA ILE A 326 -7.01 12.35 -6.00
C ILE A 326 -8.25 13.20 -5.73
N GLU A 327 -8.14 14.24 -4.91
CA GLU A 327 -9.25 15.11 -4.50
C GLU A 327 -8.76 16.50 -4.05
N GLU A 328 -9.68 17.44 -3.95
CA GLU A 328 -9.40 18.84 -3.58
C GLU A 328 -8.73 18.97 -2.21
N LYS A 329 -9.12 18.16 -1.20
CA LYS A 329 -8.52 18.17 0.12
C LYS A 329 -7.01 17.88 0.10
N ALA A 330 -6.56 17.05 -0.85
CA ALA A 330 -5.13 16.78 -1.01
C ALA A 330 -4.40 18.02 -1.53
N VAL A 331 -5.01 18.78 -2.44
CA VAL A 331 -4.46 20.05 -2.93
C VAL A 331 -4.37 21.08 -1.81
N GLU A 332 -5.45 21.28 -1.06
CA GLU A 332 -5.51 22.20 0.08
C GLU A 332 -4.43 21.89 1.13
N LYS A 333 -4.19 20.62 1.42
CA LYS A 333 -3.13 20.23 2.35
C LYS A 333 -1.74 20.59 1.86
N VAL A 334 -1.46 20.38 0.57
CA VAL A 334 -0.17 20.76 -0.03
C VAL A 334 -0.01 22.29 0.04
N GLU A 335 -1.05 23.06 -0.29
CA GLU A 335 -1.02 24.52 -0.20
C GLU A 335 -0.75 25.02 1.24
N GLN A 336 -1.42 24.43 2.23
CA GLN A 336 -1.23 24.76 3.64
C GLN A 336 0.22 24.49 4.10
N HIS A 337 0.80 23.36 3.71
CA HIS A 337 2.18 23.02 4.06
C HIS A 337 3.20 23.96 3.40
N ILE A 338 2.97 24.34 2.14
CA ILE A 338 3.82 25.32 1.44
C ILE A 338 3.71 26.69 2.10
N ALA A 339 2.49 27.17 2.36
CA ALA A 339 2.25 28.47 3.01
C ALA A 339 2.90 28.56 4.40
N ASP A 340 2.77 27.50 5.21
CA ASP A 340 3.42 27.40 6.50
C ASP A 340 4.96 27.49 6.38
N ALA A 341 5.54 26.71 5.47
CA ALA A 341 6.99 26.68 5.27
C ALA A 341 7.54 28.03 4.78
N LEU A 342 6.91 28.65 3.79
CA LEU A 342 7.30 29.97 3.27
C LEU A 342 7.18 31.06 4.33
N SER A 343 6.12 31.04 5.16
CA SER A 343 5.93 32.01 6.26
C SER A 343 7.02 31.92 7.31
N LYS A 344 7.71 30.77 7.41
CA LYS A 344 8.79 30.49 8.36
C LYS A 344 10.20 30.56 7.72
N GLY A 345 10.30 31.09 6.48
CA GLY A 345 11.58 31.39 5.84
C GLY A 345 12.10 30.33 4.87
N ALA A 346 11.34 29.30 4.56
CA ALA A 346 11.69 28.39 3.46
C ALA A 346 11.63 29.10 2.10
N VAL A 347 12.38 28.60 1.12
CA VAL A 347 12.44 29.14 -0.26
C VAL A 347 11.88 28.10 -1.22
N CYS A 348 10.91 28.50 -2.03
CA CYS A 348 10.41 27.67 -3.13
C CYS A 348 11.35 27.76 -4.33
N LEU A 349 11.98 26.61 -4.66
CA LEU A 349 12.92 26.53 -5.78
C LEU A 349 12.24 26.23 -7.11
N THR A 350 11.14 25.47 -7.09
CA THR A 350 10.31 25.18 -8.26
C THR A 350 8.88 24.78 -7.82
N GLY A 351 7.90 24.97 -8.68
CA GLY A 351 6.48 24.67 -8.42
C GLY A 351 5.81 25.64 -7.45
N GLY A 352 5.21 25.12 -6.41
CA GLY A 352 4.64 25.90 -5.29
C GLY A 352 3.22 26.38 -5.50
N LYS A 353 2.52 25.94 -6.55
CA LYS A 353 1.19 26.45 -6.92
C LYS A 353 0.35 25.41 -7.66
N ARG A 354 -0.94 25.65 -7.75
CA ARG A 354 -1.83 24.89 -8.62
C ARG A 354 -1.42 25.06 -10.08
N SER A 355 -1.55 24.00 -10.85
CA SER A 355 -1.27 24.02 -12.28
C SER A 355 -2.33 24.80 -13.06
N ALA A 356 -1.92 25.41 -14.17
CA ALA A 356 -2.83 26.02 -15.13
C ALA A 356 -3.80 25.04 -15.82
N LEU A 357 -3.56 23.73 -15.68
CA LEU A 357 -4.48 22.67 -16.13
C LEU A 357 -5.81 22.68 -15.36
N GLY A 358 -5.86 23.31 -14.19
CA GLY A 358 -7.04 23.38 -13.34
C GLY A 358 -7.29 22.09 -12.54
N GLY A 359 -8.52 21.91 -12.03
CA GLY A 359 -8.88 20.75 -11.22
C GLY A 359 -7.93 20.53 -10.04
N THR A 360 -7.54 19.28 -9.82
CA THR A 360 -6.64 18.91 -8.73
C THR A 360 -5.17 18.75 -9.16
N PHE A 361 -4.80 19.34 -10.31
CA PHE A 361 -3.41 19.34 -10.74
C PHE A 361 -2.57 20.36 -9.95
N PHE A 362 -1.48 19.89 -9.36
CA PHE A 362 -0.55 20.69 -8.56
C PHE A 362 0.88 20.54 -9.07
N GLU A 363 1.59 21.66 -9.20
CA GLU A 363 2.97 21.64 -9.71
C GLU A 363 3.91 20.91 -8.73
N PRO A 364 4.74 19.98 -9.21
CA PRO A 364 5.77 19.33 -8.39
C PRO A 364 6.69 20.39 -7.79
N THR A 365 6.88 20.33 -6.47
CA THR A 365 7.43 21.43 -5.68
C THR A 365 8.67 20.99 -4.90
N VAL A 366 9.71 21.82 -4.90
CA VAL A 366 10.90 21.68 -4.04
C VAL A 366 11.05 22.92 -3.17
N LEU A 367 11.18 22.70 -1.85
CA LEU A 367 11.48 23.75 -0.87
C LEU A 367 12.87 23.55 -0.28
N SER A 368 13.65 24.63 -0.19
CA SER A 368 14.92 24.68 0.53
C SER A 368 14.82 25.53 1.81
N GLY A 369 15.84 25.48 2.68
CA GLY A 369 15.85 26.22 3.94
C GLY A 369 14.77 25.75 4.92
N VAL A 370 14.33 24.50 4.80
CA VAL A 370 13.29 23.94 5.67
C VAL A 370 13.85 23.60 7.05
N THR A 371 13.07 23.86 8.09
CA THR A 371 13.46 23.63 9.50
C THR A 371 12.45 22.75 10.24
N ALA A 372 12.85 22.24 11.41
CA ALA A 372 12.03 21.37 12.26
C ALA A 372 10.75 22.03 12.80
N GLN A 373 10.63 23.38 12.75
CA GLN A 373 9.47 24.14 13.20
C GLN A 373 8.33 24.22 12.16
N MET A 374 8.59 23.80 10.94
CA MET A 374 7.62 23.80 9.83
C MET A 374 6.73 22.56 9.88
N ALA A 375 5.48 22.68 9.44
CA ALA A 375 4.51 21.58 9.42
C ALA A 375 5.02 20.37 8.64
N VAL A 376 5.69 20.59 7.51
CA VAL A 376 6.30 19.55 6.65
C VAL A 376 7.36 18.68 7.35
N ALA A 377 7.90 19.12 8.50
CA ALA A 377 8.83 18.33 9.30
C ALA A 377 8.13 17.23 10.12
N ARG A 378 6.85 17.41 10.43
CA ARG A 378 6.10 16.57 11.39
C ARG A 378 4.93 15.83 10.76
N GLU A 379 4.30 16.42 9.74
CA GLU A 379 3.10 15.91 9.12
C GLU A 379 3.41 15.28 7.75
N GLU A 380 2.78 14.15 7.47
CA GLU A 380 2.79 13.54 6.15
C GLU A 380 2.03 14.43 5.16
N THR A 381 2.69 14.94 4.10
CA THR A 381 2.05 15.79 3.08
C THR A 381 1.15 14.97 2.16
N PHE A 382 1.59 13.79 1.74
CA PHE A 382 0.92 12.90 0.78
C PHE A 382 0.60 13.59 -0.57
N GLY A 383 1.57 14.33 -1.08
CA GLY A 383 1.48 15.13 -2.30
C GLY A 383 2.86 15.48 -2.88
N PRO A 384 2.93 16.22 -4.01
CA PRO A 384 4.15 16.44 -4.78
C PRO A 384 5.02 17.57 -4.19
N LEU A 385 5.27 17.55 -2.88
CA LEU A 385 6.05 18.53 -2.14
C LEU A 385 7.28 17.90 -1.52
N CYS A 386 8.47 18.35 -1.92
CA CYS A 386 9.77 17.88 -1.46
C CYS A 386 10.48 18.94 -0.62
N PRO A 387 10.38 18.90 0.72
CA PRO A 387 11.12 19.79 1.61
C PRO A 387 12.54 19.25 1.84
N VAL A 388 13.57 20.14 1.69
CA VAL A 388 14.97 19.80 1.88
C VAL A 388 15.54 20.50 3.11
N PHE A 389 16.03 19.69 4.04
CA PHE A 389 16.67 20.10 5.30
C PHE A 389 18.18 20.01 5.16
N ARG A 390 18.90 20.92 5.82
CA ARG A 390 20.36 20.86 5.95
C ARG A 390 20.74 20.15 7.24
N PHE A 391 21.81 19.36 7.24
CA PHE A 391 22.42 18.79 8.45
C PHE A 391 23.95 18.83 8.38
N GLU A 392 24.62 18.75 9.52
CA GLU A 392 26.06 18.81 9.62
C GLU A 392 26.68 17.43 9.92
N THR A 393 26.15 16.69 10.90
CA THR A 393 26.75 15.47 11.40
C THR A 393 25.84 14.25 11.30
N GLU A 394 26.46 13.05 11.25
CA GLU A 394 25.77 11.76 11.25
C GLU A 394 24.84 11.60 12.47
N ALA A 395 25.31 12.03 13.66
CA ALA A 395 24.52 11.94 14.88
C ALA A 395 23.27 12.84 14.84
N GLU A 396 23.42 14.07 14.35
CA GLU A 396 22.33 15.02 14.19
C GLU A 396 21.23 14.47 13.26
N VAL A 397 21.62 13.93 12.10
CA VAL A 397 20.62 13.45 11.13
C VAL A 397 19.93 12.17 11.60
N ILE A 398 20.61 11.29 12.33
CA ILE A 398 19.96 10.10 12.95
C ILE A 398 18.92 10.54 13.98
N GLU A 399 19.25 11.49 14.86
CA GLU A 399 18.32 12.04 15.83
C GLU A 399 17.12 12.70 15.14
N ALA A 400 17.36 13.57 14.16
CA ALA A 400 16.30 14.23 13.40
C ALA A 400 15.42 13.23 12.62
N ALA A 401 16.01 12.20 12.04
CA ALA A 401 15.31 11.14 11.33
C ALA A 401 14.36 10.37 12.26
N ASN A 402 14.82 9.99 13.44
CA ASN A 402 14.07 9.19 14.43
C ASN A 402 13.04 10.01 15.24
N ASN A 403 13.16 11.34 15.24
CA ASN A 403 12.25 12.25 15.96
C ASN A 403 10.91 12.39 15.22
N THR A 404 10.18 11.29 15.16
CA THR A 404 8.85 11.18 14.56
C THR A 404 8.06 10.05 15.23
N GLU A 405 6.74 10.16 15.23
CA GLU A 405 5.85 9.07 15.66
C GLU A 405 5.75 7.92 14.63
N TYR A 406 6.23 8.15 13.42
CA TYR A 406 6.20 7.19 12.31
C TYR A 406 7.50 6.38 12.21
N GLY A 407 7.43 5.26 11.48
CA GLY A 407 8.58 4.39 11.25
C GLY A 407 8.33 3.40 10.10
N LEU A 408 7.83 3.88 8.95
CA LEU A 408 7.53 2.99 7.81
C LEU A 408 8.77 2.78 6.93
N ALA A 409 9.28 3.83 6.31
CA ALA A 409 10.38 3.77 5.37
C ALA A 409 11.42 4.87 5.63
N ALA A 410 12.68 4.55 5.40
CA ALA A 410 13.80 5.49 5.38
C ALA A 410 14.73 5.16 4.21
N TYR A 411 15.50 6.15 3.78
CA TYR A 411 16.47 6.02 2.71
C TYR A 411 17.77 6.71 3.10
N LEU A 412 18.91 6.15 2.68
CA LEU A 412 20.20 6.83 2.85
C LEU A 412 21.11 6.61 1.65
N PHE A 413 21.90 7.63 1.34
CA PHE A 413 22.89 7.64 0.26
C PHE A 413 24.26 8.00 0.82
N THR A 414 25.21 7.10 0.70
CA THR A 414 26.61 7.25 1.10
C THR A 414 27.47 6.21 0.39
N SER A 415 28.72 6.50 0.11
CA SER A 415 29.71 5.53 -0.41
C SER A 415 30.43 4.77 0.71
N ASP A 416 30.36 5.23 1.97
CA ASP A 416 30.99 4.58 3.13
C ASP A 416 30.17 3.37 3.60
N THR A 417 30.68 2.16 3.36
CA THR A 417 30.03 0.91 3.74
C THR A 417 29.81 0.79 5.26
N ALA A 418 30.73 1.29 6.07
CA ALA A 418 30.57 1.23 7.53
C ALA A 418 29.42 2.16 7.98
N ARG A 419 29.26 3.33 7.34
CA ARG A 419 28.14 4.24 7.57
C ARG A 419 26.80 3.62 7.13
N GLN A 420 26.77 2.90 5.99
CA GLN A 420 25.57 2.18 5.53
C GLN A 420 25.00 1.28 6.63
N TRP A 421 25.86 0.53 7.33
CA TRP A 421 25.48 -0.34 8.43
C TRP A 421 25.08 0.46 9.67
N ARG A 422 25.93 1.35 10.17
CA ARG A 422 25.67 2.11 11.40
C ARG A 422 24.37 2.90 11.32
N VAL A 423 24.20 3.65 10.23
CA VAL A 423 23.00 4.47 10.05
C VAL A 423 21.77 3.60 9.77
N GLY A 424 21.93 2.57 8.93
CA GLY A 424 20.84 1.65 8.61
C GLY A 424 20.26 0.95 9.85
N GLU A 425 21.11 0.53 10.80
CA GLU A 425 20.68 -0.09 12.05
C GLU A 425 20.15 0.93 13.07
N ALA A 426 20.66 2.17 13.06
CA ALA A 426 20.24 3.22 13.98
C ALA A 426 18.89 3.85 13.63
N LEU A 427 18.43 3.72 12.38
CA LEU A 427 17.16 4.26 11.92
C LEU A 427 15.98 3.41 12.42
N GLU A 428 15.04 4.01 13.14
CA GLU A 428 13.86 3.36 13.74
C GLU A 428 12.71 3.19 12.72
N TYR A 429 12.97 2.46 11.64
CA TYR A 429 12.04 2.23 10.54
C TYR A 429 11.92 0.74 10.22
N GLY A 430 10.75 0.34 9.73
CA GLY A 430 10.53 -1.04 9.33
C GLY A 430 11.27 -1.43 8.04
N MET A 431 11.59 -0.44 7.21
CA MET A 431 12.28 -0.63 5.93
C MET A 431 13.30 0.50 5.70
N VAL A 432 14.52 0.14 5.31
CA VAL A 432 15.59 1.09 5.00
C VAL A 432 16.17 0.80 3.61
N GLY A 433 16.07 1.77 2.71
CA GLY A 433 16.71 1.74 1.39
C GLY A 433 18.13 2.34 1.45
N ILE A 434 19.13 1.60 1.02
CA ILE A 434 20.53 2.07 0.99
C ILE A 434 20.94 2.25 -0.46
N ASN A 435 21.30 3.47 -0.84
CA ASN A 435 21.65 3.86 -2.21
C ASN A 435 20.57 3.53 -3.25
N THR A 436 19.31 3.54 -2.83
CA THR A 436 18.13 3.34 -3.68
C THR A 436 16.96 4.20 -3.20
N GLY A 437 16.13 4.69 -4.10
CA GLY A 437 14.87 5.39 -3.80
C GLY A 437 13.64 4.48 -3.84
N LEU A 438 13.80 3.17 -4.16
CA LEU A 438 12.71 2.21 -4.29
C LEU A 438 13.01 0.97 -3.45
N ILE A 439 12.08 0.59 -2.56
CA ILE A 439 12.24 -0.52 -1.60
C ILE A 439 11.12 -1.55 -1.66
N SER A 440 10.07 -1.27 -2.41
CA SER A 440 8.89 -2.14 -2.44
C SER A 440 9.07 -3.28 -3.45
N ASN A 441 9.03 -4.52 -2.97
CA ASN A 441 8.99 -5.73 -3.79
C ASN A 441 8.24 -6.86 -3.05
N GLU A 442 7.89 -7.94 -3.74
CA GLU A 442 7.10 -9.03 -3.19
C GLU A 442 7.88 -9.96 -2.26
N VAL A 443 9.21 -10.03 -2.43
CA VAL A 443 10.07 -10.99 -1.70
C VAL A 443 10.53 -10.47 -0.35
N ALA A 444 10.44 -9.15 -0.11
CA ALA A 444 10.84 -8.50 1.13
C ALA A 444 9.64 -8.17 2.03
N PRO A 445 9.82 -8.20 3.37
CA PRO A 445 8.75 -7.88 4.30
C PRO A 445 8.46 -6.38 4.28
N PHE A 446 7.27 -5.99 3.87
CA PHE A 446 6.79 -4.61 3.86
C PHE A 446 6.05 -4.30 5.16
N GLY A 447 6.40 -3.21 5.84
CA GLY A 447 5.68 -2.74 7.02
C GLY A 447 6.48 -1.83 7.91
N GLY A 448 5.75 -1.09 8.75
CA GLY A 448 6.31 -0.11 9.66
C GLY A 448 6.44 -0.58 11.11
N VAL A 449 7.06 0.29 11.90
CA VAL A 449 7.11 0.25 13.37
C VAL A 449 6.47 1.52 13.92
N LYS A 450 6.41 1.68 15.23
CA LYS A 450 5.76 2.84 15.87
C LYS A 450 4.31 3.00 15.37
N ARG A 451 3.87 4.22 15.11
CA ARG A 451 2.50 4.50 14.60
C ARG A 451 2.31 4.27 13.10
N SER A 452 3.32 3.76 12.41
CA SER A 452 3.18 3.37 11.00
C SER A 452 2.60 1.97 10.81
N GLY A 453 2.41 1.20 11.87
CA GLY A 453 1.64 -0.03 11.73
C GLY A 453 2.10 -1.22 12.56
N LEU A 454 1.47 -2.36 12.28
CA LEU A 454 1.64 -3.62 12.99
C LEU A 454 1.73 -4.79 11.99
N GLY A 455 2.71 -5.68 12.18
CA GLY A 455 2.94 -6.87 11.36
C GLY A 455 3.74 -6.57 10.06
N ARG A 456 3.75 -7.51 9.09
CA ARG A 456 4.46 -7.37 7.79
C ARG A 456 3.64 -7.99 6.66
N GLU A 457 3.69 -7.40 5.46
CA GLU A 457 3.08 -7.91 4.23
C GLU A 457 4.15 -8.29 3.20
N GLY A 458 3.80 -9.14 2.24
CA GLY A 458 4.79 -9.68 1.30
C GLY A 458 5.75 -10.66 1.96
N SER A 459 6.74 -11.16 1.21
CA SER A 459 7.70 -12.13 1.69
C SER A 459 7.05 -13.43 2.24
N LYS A 460 7.85 -14.36 2.68
CA LYS A 460 7.40 -15.52 3.46
C LYS A 460 6.72 -15.15 4.78
N TYR A 461 7.07 -13.99 5.36
CA TYR A 461 6.46 -13.49 6.61
C TYR A 461 4.99 -13.07 6.45
N GLY A 462 4.57 -12.71 5.23
CA GLY A 462 3.21 -12.27 4.97
C GLY A 462 2.14 -13.35 5.13
N VAL A 463 2.50 -14.64 5.05
CA VAL A 463 1.55 -15.75 5.23
C VAL A 463 1.25 -16.03 6.69
N ASP A 464 2.20 -15.81 7.60
CA ASP A 464 2.07 -16.15 9.03
C ASP A 464 0.91 -15.41 9.69
N GLU A 465 0.60 -14.21 9.19
CA GLU A 465 -0.52 -13.40 9.63
C GLU A 465 -1.91 -14.01 9.34
N TYR A 466 -1.98 -14.95 8.38
CA TYR A 466 -3.22 -15.63 7.97
C TYR A 466 -3.31 -17.06 8.51
N LEU A 467 -2.37 -17.46 9.40
CA LEU A 467 -2.25 -18.78 9.95
C LEU A 467 -2.43 -18.79 11.47
N GLU A 468 -2.95 -19.93 11.98
CA GLU A 468 -2.94 -20.29 13.39
C GLU A 468 -2.08 -21.53 13.60
N LEU A 469 -1.32 -21.55 14.70
CA LEU A 469 -0.58 -22.74 15.11
C LEU A 469 -1.47 -23.62 15.99
N LYS A 470 -1.62 -24.89 15.59
CA LYS A 470 -2.30 -25.90 16.41
C LYS A 470 -1.30 -26.96 16.83
N TYR A 471 -1.10 -27.10 18.14
CA TYR A 471 -0.28 -28.14 18.73
C TYR A 471 -1.09 -29.42 18.99
N LEU A 472 -0.61 -30.55 18.50
CA LEU A 472 -1.12 -31.89 18.78
C LEU A 472 -0.09 -32.65 19.63
N CYS A 473 -0.51 -33.13 20.80
CA CYS A 473 0.25 -34.04 21.62
C CYS A 473 -0.40 -35.44 21.52
N ILE A 474 0.31 -36.37 20.93
CA ILE A 474 -0.17 -37.75 20.73
C ILE A 474 0.58 -38.62 21.71
N ASP A 475 -0.13 -39.20 22.68
CA ASP A 475 0.43 -40.25 23.56
C ASP A 475 0.30 -41.60 22.85
N MET A 476 1.41 -42.28 22.68
CA MET A 476 1.51 -43.60 22.04
C MET A 476 1.81 -44.70 23.09
N ALA A 477 1.52 -44.40 24.37
CA ALA A 477 1.63 -45.43 25.41
C ALA A 477 0.71 -46.62 25.10
N GLU A 478 1.22 -47.84 25.25
CA GLU A 478 0.49 -49.08 25.03
C GLU A 478 -0.62 -49.26 26.03
#